data_00dc9f25f5ed7b5adede0deb865abe07
#
_entry.id   00dc9f25f5ed7b5adede0deb865abe07
#
_cell.length_a   1.000
_cell.length_b   1.000
_cell.length_c   1.000
_cell.angle_alpha   90.00
_cell.angle_beta   90.00
_cell.angle_gamma   90.00
#
_symmetry.space_group_name_H-M   'P 1'
#
loop_
_entity.id
_entity.type
_entity.pdbx_description
1 polymer ?
#
loop_
_entity_poly.entity_id
_entity_poly.type
_entity_poly.pdbx_seq_one_letter_code
_entity_poly.pdbx_strand_id
1 'polypeptide(L)'
;MKKNNNITELKKVRLKIDDIDSKIIKLIADRFKEIHKVTKLKDDQDQIIDHERITHILKSVQAKAKKNKIDPDITTRIWQIFIQEAIKLEYSKIKKTR
;
A
#
# COMPACT_ATOMS: atom_id res chain seq x y z
N MET A 1 18.28 -22.97 -29.15
CA MET A 1 16.89 -22.99 -29.59
C MET A 1 16.07 -22.00 -28.87
N LYS A 2 15.35 -21.17 -29.61
CA LYS A 2 14.62 -20.02 -29.04
C LYS A 2 13.60 -20.41 -27.99
N LYS A 3 12.84 -21.51 -28.18
CA LYS A 3 11.83 -21.98 -27.23
C LYS A 3 12.40 -22.30 -25.84
N ASN A 4 13.51 -23.06 -25.81
CA ASN A 4 14.14 -23.44 -24.55
C ASN A 4 14.75 -22.25 -23.84
N ASN A 5 15.36 -21.30 -24.59
CA ASN A 5 15.87 -20.06 -24.02
C ASN A 5 14.77 -19.20 -23.45
N ASN A 6 13.63 -19.12 -24.16
CA ASN A 6 12.48 -18.33 -23.67
C ASN A 6 11.89 -18.92 -22.39
N ILE A 7 11.80 -20.24 -22.27
CA ILE A 7 11.32 -20.91 -21.05
C ILE A 7 12.26 -20.64 -19.89
N THR A 8 13.57 -20.75 -20.11
CA THR A 8 14.59 -20.48 -19.09
C THR A 8 14.56 -19.02 -18.66
N GLU A 9 14.49 -18.10 -19.61
CA GLU A 9 14.42 -16.67 -19.33
C GLU A 9 13.13 -16.31 -18.59
N LEU A 10 12.01 -16.94 -18.97
CA LEU A 10 10.73 -16.71 -18.27
C LEU A 10 10.81 -17.15 -16.82
N LYS A 11 11.43 -18.30 -16.52
CA LYS A 11 11.65 -18.75 -15.14
C LYS A 11 12.47 -17.75 -14.34
N LYS A 12 13.53 -17.22 -14.93
CA LYS A 12 14.39 -16.22 -14.29
C LYS A 12 13.62 -14.95 -13.97
N VAL A 13 12.84 -14.46 -14.91
CA VAL A 13 12.01 -13.26 -14.72
C VAL A 13 10.97 -13.48 -13.61
N ARG A 14 10.34 -14.66 -13.59
CA ARG A 14 9.34 -14.99 -12.56
C ARG A 14 9.97 -15.06 -11.16
N LEU A 15 11.19 -15.58 -11.05
CA LEU A 15 11.92 -15.57 -9.77
C LEU A 15 12.19 -14.14 -9.29
N LYS A 16 12.53 -13.25 -10.20
CA LYS A 16 12.71 -11.82 -9.87
C LYS A 16 11.41 -11.18 -9.43
N ILE A 17 10.30 -11.49 -10.09
CA ILE A 17 8.98 -11.01 -9.70
C ILE A 17 8.63 -11.52 -8.30
N ASP A 18 8.87 -12.80 -8.02
CA ASP A 18 8.59 -13.38 -6.71
C ASP A 18 9.40 -12.68 -5.60
N ASP A 19 10.65 -12.36 -5.88
CA ASP A 19 11.49 -11.61 -4.95
C ASP A 19 10.95 -10.20 -4.70
N ILE A 20 10.54 -9.52 -5.76
CA ILE A 20 9.89 -8.20 -5.65
C ILE A 20 8.63 -8.31 -4.81
N ASP A 21 7.80 -9.32 -5.06
CA ASP A 21 6.56 -9.52 -4.29
C ASP A 21 6.85 -9.70 -2.80
N SER A 22 7.89 -10.46 -2.47
CA SER A 22 8.32 -10.62 -1.08
C SER A 22 8.69 -9.29 -0.43
N LYS A 23 9.37 -8.43 -1.17
CA LYS A 23 9.73 -7.08 -0.70
C LYS A 23 8.49 -6.20 -0.52
N ILE A 24 7.55 -6.28 -1.45
CA ILE A 24 6.28 -5.55 -1.35
C ILE A 24 5.52 -5.98 -0.09
N ILE A 25 5.39 -7.29 0.14
CA ILE A 25 4.71 -7.83 1.33
C ILE A 25 5.35 -7.30 2.61
N LYS A 26 6.69 -7.29 2.66
CA LYS A 26 7.41 -6.75 3.82
C LYS A 26 7.11 -5.27 4.04
N LEU A 27 7.08 -4.48 2.97
CA LEU A 27 6.77 -3.06 3.05
C LEU A 27 5.32 -2.82 3.46
N ILE A 28 4.40 -3.64 3.01
CA ILE A 28 3.00 -3.59 3.45
C ILE A 28 2.93 -3.86 4.97
N ALA A 29 3.63 -4.88 5.44
CA ALA A 29 3.69 -5.18 6.87
C ALA A 29 4.26 -4.00 7.67
N ASP A 30 5.32 -3.38 7.18
CA ASP A 30 5.92 -2.20 7.81
C ASP A 30 4.93 -1.03 7.86
N ARG A 31 4.17 -0.83 6.78
CA ARG A 31 3.15 0.22 6.73
C ARG A 31 2.07 -0.02 7.79
N PHE A 32 1.58 -1.24 7.93
CA PHE A 32 0.59 -1.58 8.96
C PHE A 32 1.14 -1.39 10.37
N LYS A 33 2.41 -1.68 10.60
CA LYS A 33 3.04 -1.40 11.91
C LYS A 33 2.96 0.09 12.24
N GLU A 34 3.20 0.96 11.26
CA GLU A 34 3.08 2.41 11.48
C GLU A 34 1.63 2.82 11.70
N ILE A 35 0.67 2.21 11.01
CA ILE A 35 -0.75 2.45 11.25
C ILE A 35 -1.14 2.03 12.68
N HIS A 36 -0.61 0.92 13.19
CA HIS A 36 -0.83 0.53 14.59
C HIS A 36 -0.35 1.59 15.57
N LYS A 37 0.76 2.25 15.29
CA LYS A 37 1.24 3.37 16.11
C LYS A 37 0.24 4.52 16.07
N VAL A 38 -0.34 4.81 14.91
CA VAL A 38 -1.36 5.86 14.77
C VAL A 38 -2.57 5.56 15.65
N THR A 39 -2.98 4.29 15.78
CA THR A 39 -4.11 3.92 16.62
C THR A 39 -3.89 4.27 18.10
N LYS A 40 -2.65 4.33 18.53
CA LYS A 40 -2.30 4.69 19.92
C LYS A 40 -2.25 6.20 20.13
N LEU A 41 -2.15 6.98 19.06
CA LEU A 41 -2.04 8.43 19.10
C LEU A 41 -3.39 9.13 18.90
N LYS A 42 -4.37 8.45 18.32
CA LYS A 42 -5.73 8.98 18.15
C LYS A 42 -6.59 8.56 19.33
N ASP A 43 -7.28 9.52 19.92
CA ASP A 43 -8.08 9.29 21.12
C ASP A 43 -9.52 8.92 20.79
N ASP A 44 -9.99 9.21 19.60
CA ASP A 44 -11.41 9.17 19.25
C ASP A 44 -11.60 8.72 17.80
N GLN A 45 -12.70 8.00 17.56
CA GLN A 45 -13.06 7.55 16.21
C GLN A 45 -13.30 8.72 15.24
N ASP A 46 -13.68 9.89 15.73
CA ASP A 46 -13.84 11.07 14.88
C ASP A 46 -12.55 11.53 14.22
N GLN A 47 -11.40 11.11 14.75
CA GLN A 47 -10.08 11.41 14.18
C GLN A 47 -9.65 10.43 13.11
N ILE A 48 -10.37 9.33 12.90
CA ILE A 48 -9.93 8.24 12.03
C ILE A 48 -9.90 8.67 10.57
N ILE A 49 -11.00 9.27 10.09
CA ILE A 49 -11.06 9.72 8.70
C ILE A 49 -10.52 11.14 8.63
N ASP A 50 -9.31 11.25 8.11
CA ASP A 50 -8.63 12.52 7.91
C ASP A 50 -8.58 12.80 6.40
N HIS A 51 -9.52 13.60 5.92
CA HIS A 51 -9.69 13.90 4.50
C HIS A 51 -8.46 14.60 3.91
N GLU A 52 -7.83 15.50 4.67
CA GLU A 52 -6.61 16.17 4.21
C GLU A 52 -5.48 15.17 4.02
N ARG A 53 -5.33 14.25 4.95
CA ARG A 53 -4.29 13.21 4.88
C ARG A 53 -4.53 12.28 3.69
N ILE A 54 -5.77 11.83 3.49
CA ILE A 54 -6.15 10.98 2.36
C ILE A 54 -5.83 11.66 1.04
N THR A 55 -6.22 12.92 0.89
CA THR A 55 -5.94 13.71 -0.31
C THR A 55 -4.44 13.83 -0.54
N HIS A 56 -3.66 14.10 0.52
CA HIS A 56 -2.21 14.19 0.43
C HIS A 56 -1.59 12.87 -0.03
N ILE A 57 -2.02 11.76 0.55
CA ILE A 57 -1.51 10.43 0.18
C ILE A 57 -1.75 10.16 -1.30
N LEU A 58 -2.99 10.35 -1.77
CA LEU A 58 -3.34 10.05 -3.15
C LEU A 58 -2.60 10.95 -4.15
N LYS A 59 -2.48 12.24 -3.87
CA LYS A 59 -1.70 13.15 -4.71
C LYS A 59 -0.23 12.77 -4.76
N SER A 60 0.35 12.45 -3.61
CA SER A 60 1.76 12.04 -3.51
C SER A 60 2.01 10.75 -4.29
N VAL A 61 1.14 9.76 -4.14
CA VAL A 61 1.26 8.47 -4.82
C VAL A 61 1.12 8.63 -6.34
N GLN A 62 0.20 9.47 -6.80
CA GLN A 62 0.03 9.76 -8.22
C GLN A 62 1.27 10.42 -8.81
N ALA A 63 1.86 11.38 -8.11
CA ALA A 63 3.10 12.04 -8.55
C ALA A 63 4.27 11.05 -8.63
N LYS A 64 4.41 10.19 -7.64
CA LYS A 64 5.45 9.14 -7.61
C LYS A 64 5.24 8.12 -8.72
N ALA A 65 3.99 7.76 -9.01
CA ALA A 65 3.67 6.86 -10.11
C ALA A 65 4.14 7.44 -11.44
N LYS A 66 3.80 8.68 -11.71
CA LYS A 66 4.24 9.36 -12.94
C LYS A 66 5.76 9.40 -13.05
N LYS A 67 6.45 9.72 -11.98
CA LYS A 67 7.90 9.76 -11.93
C LYS A 67 8.52 8.40 -12.25
N ASN A 68 7.87 7.32 -11.87
CA ASN A 68 8.32 5.94 -12.09
C ASN A 68 7.67 5.29 -13.31
N LYS A 69 7.00 6.07 -14.16
CA LYS A 69 6.38 5.60 -15.40
C LYS A 69 5.31 4.52 -15.18
N ILE A 70 4.58 4.66 -14.08
CA ILE A 70 3.44 3.81 -13.75
C ILE A 70 2.17 4.62 -13.98
N ASP A 71 1.13 3.97 -14.52
CA ASP A 71 -0.18 4.59 -14.66
C ASP A 71 -0.70 4.99 -13.27
N PRO A 72 -0.97 6.29 -13.02
CA PRO A 72 -1.45 6.76 -11.72
C PRO A 72 -2.76 6.11 -11.28
N ASP A 73 -3.61 5.67 -12.21
CA ASP A 73 -4.86 5.00 -11.87
C ASP A 73 -4.61 3.67 -11.18
N ILE A 74 -3.56 2.95 -11.57
CA ILE A 74 -3.19 1.69 -10.94
C ILE A 74 -2.78 1.92 -9.48
N THR A 75 -1.89 2.86 -9.25
CA THR A 75 -1.41 3.17 -7.90
C THR A 75 -2.52 3.75 -7.03
N THR A 76 -3.40 4.57 -7.61
CA THR A 76 -4.56 5.10 -6.88
C THR A 76 -5.43 3.97 -6.35
N ARG A 77 -5.74 2.97 -7.18
CA ARG A 77 -6.56 1.82 -6.76
C ARG A 77 -5.89 1.03 -5.65
N ILE A 78 -4.58 0.80 -5.76
CA ILE A 78 -3.82 0.06 -4.73
C ILE A 78 -3.87 0.84 -3.42
N TRP A 79 -3.59 2.13 -3.44
CA TRP A 79 -3.57 2.95 -2.22
C TRP A 79 -4.94 3.17 -1.62
N GLN A 80 -5.99 3.19 -2.43
CA GLN A 80 -7.37 3.20 -1.90
C GLN A 80 -7.64 1.98 -1.03
N ILE A 81 -7.14 0.80 -1.43
CA ILE A 81 -7.27 -0.42 -0.61
C ILE A 81 -6.48 -0.25 0.69
N PHE A 82 -5.24 0.22 0.64
CA PHE A 82 -4.44 0.45 1.85
C PHE A 82 -5.14 1.42 2.80
N ILE A 83 -5.69 2.50 2.27
CA ILE A 83 -6.40 3.51 3.07
C ILE A 83 -7.64 2.90 3.72
N GLN A 84 -8.44 2.15 2.97
CA GLN A 84 -9.64 1.49 3.50
C GLN A 84 -9.31 0.50 4.60
N GLU A 85 -8.29 -0.32 4.42
CA GLU A 85 -7.88 -1.30 5.41
C GLU A 85 -7.31 -0.64 6.66
N ALA A 86 -6.56 0.46 6.50
CA ALA A 86 -6.07 1.25 7.63
C ALA A 86 -7.25 1.82 8.44
N ILE A 87 -8.25 2.36 7.78
CA ILE A 87 -9.46 2.89 8.43
C ILE A 87 -10.16 1.79 9.23
N LYS A 88 -10.33 0.61 8.64
CA LYS A 88 -10.95 -0.53 9.35
C LYS A 88 -10.16 -0.91 10.60
N LEU A 89 -8.85 -0.96 10.48
CA LEU A 89 -7.98 -1.28 11.62
C LEU A 89 -8.14 -0.24 12.72
N GLU A 90 -8.12 1.04 12.38
CA GLU A 90 -8.27 2.12 13.35
C GLU A 90 -9.63 2.05 14.05
N TYR A 91 -10.73 1.80 13.32
CA TYR A 91 -12.04 1.62 13.94
C TYR A 91 -12.09 0.44 14.92
N SER A 92 -11.32 -0.61 14.65
CA SER A 92 -11.26 -1.77 15.53
C SER A 92 -10.49 -1.53 16.82
N LYS A 93 -9.62 -0.53 16.86
CA LYS A 93 -8.69 -0.28 17.98
C LYS A 93 -8.99 1.00 18.76
N ILE A 94 -9.59 2.00 18.13
CA ILE A 94 -9.83 3.29 18.76
C ILE A 94 -11.22 3.32 19.36
N LYS A 95 -11.32 3.80 20.60
CA LYS A 95 -12.58 3.86 21.32
C LYS A 95 -13.54 4.86 20.68
N LYS A 96 -14.81 4.47 20.60
CA LYS A 96 -15.88 5.36 20.17
C LYS A 96 -16.16 6.39 21.25
N THR A 97 -16.21 7.67 20.86
CA THR A 97 -16.65 8.73 21.76
C THR A 97 -18.16 8.67 21.96
N ARG A 98 -18.57 8.90 23.15
CA ARG A 98 -19.99 9.01 23.47
C ARG A 98 -20.54 10.39 23.13
#